data_b7892732e83a1a9135f035b2170b2dca
#
_entry.id   b7892732e83a1a9135f035b2170b2dca
#
_cell.length_a   1.000
_cell.length_b   1.000
_cell.length_c   1.000
_cell.angle_alpha   90.00
_cell.angle_beta   90.00
_cell.angle_gamma   90.00
#
_symmetry.space_group_name_H-M   'P 1'
#
loop_
_entity.id
_entity.type
_entity.pdbx_description
1 polymer ?
#
loop_
_entity_poly.entity_id
_entity_poly.type
_entity_poly.pdbx_seq_one_letter_code
_entity_poly.pdbx_strand_id
1 'polypeptide(L)'
;MTDALEYDKMFWIGGNSGIEKTNLKNWYKHWTKERVQRKCVLYDLLDHGTYMEGFEPEKISEHKKLFYKRCQLPPKLSSPLVILIFGNKTAQILWAEQSFAFVIESKEIKDSFMKYFFYFWKDPW
;
A
#
# COMPACT_ATOMS: atom_id res chain seq x y z
N MET A 1 2.67 -11.27 0.52
CA MET A 1 2.77 -10.00 1.26
C MET A 1 3.37 -10.12 2.66
N THR A 2 3.41 -11.32 3.25
CA THR A 2 4.08 -11.50 4.55
C THR A 2 5.58 -11.22 4.50
N ASP A 3 6.24 -11.48 3.37
CA ASP A 3 7.67 -11.18 3.22
C ASP A 3 8.00 -9.70 3.39
N ALA A 4 7.06 -8.82 3.06
CA ALA A 4 7.24 -7.38 3.20
C ALA A 4 7.40 -6.96 4.65
N LEU A 5 6.88 -7.76 5.59
CA LEU A 5 6.96 -7.46 7.02
C LEU A 5 8.35 -7.67 7.61
N GLU A 6 9.28 -8.27 6.86
CA GLU A 6 10.68 -8.40 7.27
C GLU A 6 11.45 -7.09 7.14
N TYR A 7 10.87 -6.09 6.46
CA TYR A 7 11.49 -4.80 6.23
C TYR A 7 10.90 -3.75 7.17
N ASP A 8 11.63 -2.68 7.41
CA ASP A 8 11.19 -1.60 8.31
C ASP A 8 10.19 -0.64 7.67
N LYS A 9 10.05 -0.70 6.34
CA LYS A 9 9.10 0.13 5.59
C LYS A 9 8.71 -0.54 4.29
N MET A 10 7.53 -0.15 3.80
CA MET A 10 7.04 -0.57 2.50
C MET A 10 6.26 0.57 1.85
N PHE A 11 6.17 0.55 0.53
CA PHE A 11 5.47 1.56 -0.25
C PHE A 11 4.40 0.88 -1.09
N TRP A 12 3.20 1.42 -1.07
CA TRP A 12 2.06 0.84 -1.76
C TRP A 12 1.47 1.87 -2.72
N ILE A 13 1.34 1.53 -4.00
CA ILE A 13 0.73 2.37 -5.02
C ILE A 13 -0.58 1.75 -5.45
N GLY A 14 -1.66 2.54 -5.40
CA GLY A 14 -3.00 2.07 -5.76
C GLY A 14 -3.68 1.30 -4.63
N GLY A 15 -3.33 1.58 -3.39
CA GLY A 15 -3.91 0.92 -2.23
C GLY A 15 -5.44 1.02 -2.23
N ASN A 16 -6.10 -0.03 -1.78
CA ASN A 16 -7.54 -0.21 -1.72
C ASN A 16 -8.25 -0.42 -3.05
N SER A 17 -7.53 -0.56 -4.16
CA SER A 17 -8.15 -0.69 -5.48
C SER A 17 -9.06 -1.90 -5.66
N GLY A 18 -8.99 -2.90 -4.83
CA GLY A 18 -9.80 -4.10 -5.00
C GLY A 18 -10.02 -4.92 -3.74
N ILE A 19 -9.44 -4.51 -2.63
CA ILE A 19 -9.51 -5.28 -1.38
C ILE A 19 -10.94 -5.47 -0.90
N GLU A 20 -11.79 -4.47 -1.05
CA GLU A 20 -13.21 -4.55 -0.65
C GLU A 20 -14.01 -5.54 -1.49
N LYS A 21 -13.52 -5.87 -2.69
CA LYS A 21 -14.18 -6.79 -3.61
C LYS A 21 -13.75 -8.25 -3.40
N THR A 22 -12.88 -8.50 -2.42
CA THR A 22 -12.33 -9.83 -2.14
C THR A 22 -12.67 -10.27 -0.73
N ASN A 23 -12.52 -11.57 -0.48
CA ASN A 23 -12.72 -12.14 0.86
C ASN A 23 -11.48 -11.97 1.75
N LEU A 24 -10.60 -11.02 1.43
CA LEU A 24 -9.32 -10.83 2.12
C LEU A 24 -9.38 -9.79 3.24
N LYS A 25 -10.57 -9.23 3.51
CA LYS A 25 -10.71 -8.17 4.50
C LYS A 25 -10.22 -8.57 5.89
N ASN A 26 -10.58 -9.76 6.36
CA ASN A 26 -10.14 -10.26 7.67
C ASN A 26 -8.65 -10.53 7.69
N TRP A 27 -8.12 -11.13 6.63
CA TRP A 27 -6.69 -11.36 6.48
C TRP A 27 -5.92 -10.04 6.55
N TYR A 28 -6.41 -9.02 5.87
CA TYR A 28 -5.79 -7.70 5.83
C TYR A 28 -5.74 -7.06 7.21
N LYS A 29 -6.77 -7.24 8.04
CA LYS A 29 -6.77 -6.75 9.43
C LYS A 29 -5.67 -7.41 10.26
N HIS A 30 -5.50 -8.72 10.14
CA HIS A 30 -4.44 -9.45 10.83
C HIS A 30 -3.06 -9.00 10.35
N TRP A 31 -2.88 -8.85 9.06
CA TRP A 31 -1.63 -8.39 8.46
C TRP A 31 -1.28 -6.98 8.95
N THR A 32 -2.25 -6.07 9.01
CA THR A 32 -2.04 -4.71 9.51
C THR A 32 -1.60 -4.72 10.96
N LYS A 33 -2.23 -5.55 11.79
CA LYS A 33 -1.86 -5.68 13.20
C LYS A 33 -0.43 -6.19 13.36
N GLU A 34 -0.06 -7.21 12.61
CA GLU A 34 1.30 -7.76 12.63
C GLU A 34 2.32 -6.73 12.14
N ARG A 35 1.99 -5.97 11.10
CA ARG A 35 2.84 -4.90 10.57
C ARG A 35 3.16 -3.86 11.65
N VAL A 36 2.15 -3.43 12.40
CA VAL A 36 2.35 -2.47 13.49
C VAL A 36 3.20 -3.06 14.62
N GLN A 37 2.99 -4.34 14.97
CA GLN A 37 3.79 -5.01 15.98
C GLN A 37 5.27 -5.11 15.58
N ARG A 38 5.55 -5.28 14.30
CA ARG A 38 6.92 -5.32 13.77
C ARG A 38 7.49 -3.93 13.47
N LYS A 39 6.73 -2.87 13.74
CA LYS A 39 7.13 -1.47 13.51
C LYS A 39 7.48 -1.20 12.04
N CYS A 40 6.80 -1.86 11.13
CA CYS A 40 6.95 -1.64 9.69
C CYS A 40 6.05 -0.50 9.25
N VAL A 41 6.62 0.58 8.74
CA VAL A 41 5.86 1.75 8.29
C VAL A 41 5.34 1.51 6.88
N LEU A 42 4.04 1.71 6.69
CA LEU A 42 3.41 1.66 5.37
C LEU A 42 3.24 3.09 4.83
N TYR A 43 3.82 3.32 3.65
CA TYR A 43 3.59 4.54 2.88
C TYR A 43 2.60 4.18 1.77
N ASP A 44 1.38 4.67 1.91
CA ASP A 44 0.24 4.24 1.10
C ASP A 44 -0.20 5.35 0.16
N LEU A 45 -0.01 5.14 -1.13
CA LEU A 45 -0.48 6.04 -2.19
C LEU A 45 -1.81 5.49 -2.69
N LEU A 46 -2.89 5.94 -2.07
CA LEU A 46 -4.24 5.43 -2.27
C LEU A 46 -4.86 5.93 -3.57
N ASP A 47 -5.82 5.16 -4.08
CA ASP A 47 -6.70 5.65 -5.13
C ASP A 47 -7.47 6.88 -4.63
N HIS A 48 -7.78 7.80 -5.55
CA HIS A 48 -8.48 9.03 -5.21
C HIS A 48 -9.81 8.74 -4.51
N GLY A 49 -10.06 9.46 -3.41
CA GLY A 49 -11.31 9.34 -2.68
C GLY A 49 -11.44 8.11 -1.79
N THR A 50 -10.40 7.27 -1.70
CA THR A 50 -10.45 6.07 -0.87
C THR A 50 -9.60 6.22 0.38
N TYR A 51 -9.96 5.47 1.40
CA TYR A 51 -9.22 5.39 2.65
C TYR A 51 -9.18 3.95 3.11
N MET A 52 -8.10 3.55 3.79
CA MET A 52 -8.05 2.26 4.43
C MET A 52 -9.05 2.22 5.58
N GLU A 53 -9.76 1.09 5.75
CA GLU A 53 -10.74 0.93 6.83
C GLU A 53 -10.11 1.23 8.20
N GLY A 54 -10.79 2.07 8.98
CA GLY A 54 -10.30 2.53 10.28
C GLY A 54 -9.39 3.73 10.21
N PHE A 55 -9.05 4.22 9.01
CA PHE A 55 -8.16 5.36 8.79
C PHE A 55 -8.84 6.49 8.03
N GLU A 56 -10.15 6.53 8.04
CA GLU A 56 -10.93 7.64 7.50
C GLU A 56 -10.60 8.92 8.29
N PRO A 57 -10.74 10.13 7.69
CA PRO A 57 -10.34 11.37 8.36
C PRO A 57 -10.90 11.55 9.77
N GLU A 58 -12.14 11.13 9.99
CA GLU A 58 -12.82 11.26 11.30
C GLU A 58 -12.33 10.22 12.33
N LYS A 59 -11.62 9.21 11.90
CA LYS A 59 -11.14 8.12 12.77
C LYS A 59 -9.64 8.14 13.01
N ILE A 60 -8.94 9.15 12.48
CA ILE A 60 -7.49 9.18 12.57
C ILE A 60 -7.04 9.68 13.94
N SER A 61 -5.97 9.08 14.45
CA SER A 61 -5.32 9.52 15.68
C SER A 61 -3.81 9.63 15.45
N GLU A 62 -3.13 10.35 16.33
CA GLU A 62 -1.67 10.47 16.24
C GLU A 62 -0.99 9.11 16.35
N HIS A 63 -1.54 8.21 17.18
CA HIS A 63 -1.00 6.85 17.29
C HIS A 63 -1.07 6.09 15.95
N LYS A 64 -2.21 6.20 15.25
CA LYS A 64 -2.37 5.54 13.94
C LYS A 64 -1.38 6.06 12.91
N LYS A 65 -0.99 7.33 13.00
CA LYS A 65 -0.04 7.94 12.06
C LYS A 65 1.40 7.47 12.22
N LEU A 66 1.74 6.81 13.33
CA LEU A 66 3.12 6.39 13.61
C LEU A 66 3.65 5.40 12.58
N PHE A 67 2.81 4.46 12.14
CA PHE A 67 3.22 3.40 11.23
C PHE A 67 2.45 3.38 9.92
N TYR A 68 1.71 4.46 9.64
CA TYR A 68 0.92 4.58 8.42
C TYR A 68 0.95 6.03 7.93
N LYS A 69 1.51 6.22 6.75
CA LYS A 69 1.53 7.50 6.05
C LYS A 69 0.75 7.33 4.76
N ARG A 70 -0.01 8.34 4.37
CA ARG A 70 -0.83 8.22 3.16
C ARG A 70 -0.85 9.50 2.34
N CYS A 71 -1.12 9.32 1.05
CA CYS A 71 -1.42 10.38 0.11
C CYS A 71 -2.36 9.78 -0.94
N GLN A 72 -3.16 10.60 -1.60
CA GLN A 72 -4.08 10.11 -2.62
C GLN A 72 -3.57 10.40 -4.02
N LEU A 73 -3.79 9.45 -4.93
CA LEU A 73 -3.52 9.62 -6.34
C LEU A 73 -4.53 10.59 -6.98
N PRO A 74 -4.16 11.23 -8.10
CA PRO A 74 -5.12 12.00 -8.90
C PRO A 74 -6.32 11.14 -9.35
N PRO A 75 -7.49 11.77 -9.58
CA PRO A 75 -8.73 11.01 -9.81
C PRO A 75 -8.70 10.03 -10.97
N LYS A 76 -7.90 10.28 -11.98
CA LYS A 76 -7.91 9.49 -13.22
C LYS A 76 -6.95 8.32 -13.23
N LEU A 77 -6.26 8.06 -12.11
CA LEU A 77 -5.24 7.00 -12.06
C LEU A 77 -5.70 5.75 -11.32
N SER A 78 -6.98 5.66 -10.98
CA SER A 78 -7.51 4.46 -10.32
C SER A 78 -7.41 3.24 -11.24
N SER A 79 -6.96 2.12 -10.68
CA SER A 79 -6.72 0.90 -11.44
C SER A 79 -6.84 -0.29 -10.50
N PRO A 80 -7.24 -1.48 -10.98
CA PRO A 80 -7.22 -2.69 -10.17
C PRO A 80 -5.80 -3.20 -9.89
N LEU A 81 -4.80 -2.63 -10.54
CA LEU A 81 -3.40 -3.01 -10.30
C LEU A 81 -2.85 -2.26 -9.08
N VAL A 82 -2.26 -3.02 -8.18
CA VAL A 82 -1.58 -2.49 -7.00
C VAL A 82 -0.10 -2.84 -7.09
N ILE A 83 0.75 -1.88 -6.77
CA ILE A 83 2.19 -2.08 -6.75
C ILE A 83 2.67 -1.94 -5.30
N LEU A 84 3.35 -2.97 -4.80
CA LEU A 84 3.94 -2.99 -3.47
C LEU A 84 5.46 -3.03 -3.60
N ILE A 85 6.14 -2.11 -2.94
CA ILE A 85 7.60 -1.99 -2.99
C ILE A 85 8.18 -2.21 -1.59
N PHE A 86 9.07 -3.18 -1.46
CA PHE A 86 9.75 -3.49 -0.20
C PHE A 86 11.15 -4.04 -0.48
N GLY A 87 12.17 -3.50 0.22
CA GLY A 87 13.56 -3.83 -0.10
C GLY A 87 13.87 -3.49 -1.55
N ASN A 88 14.46 -4.42 -2.29
CA ASN A 88 14.68 -4.29 -3.74
C ASN A 88 13.66 -5.08 -4.56
N LYS A 89 12.51 -5.38 -3.96
CA LYS A 89 11.44 -6.15 -4.59
C LYS A 89 10.26 -5.26 -4.94
N THR A 90 9.63 -5.53 -6.07
CA THR A 90 8.36 -4.93 -6.45
C THR A 90 7.37 -6.05 -6.73
N ALA A 91 6.23 -6.00 -6.07
CA ALA A 91 5.13 -6.93 -6.30
C ALA A 91 4.04 -6.20 -7.08
N GLN A 92 3.63 -6.77 -8.21
CA GLN A 92 2.48 -6.29 -8.98
C GLN A 92 1.32 -7.22 -8.68
N ILE A 93 0.25 -6.66 -8.12
CA ILE A 93 -0.90 -7.42 -7.67
C ILE A 93 -2.12 -6.95 -8.43
N LEU A 94 -2.78 -7.84 -9.14
CA LEU A 94 -4.03 -7.54 -9.82
C LEU A 94 -5.20 -8.08 -9.01
N TRP A 95 -6.04 -7.19 -8.50
CA TRP A 95 -7.28 -7.52 -7.80
C TRP A 95 -8.40 -7.56 -8.83
N ALA A 96 -8.68 -8.75 -9.37
CA ALA A 96 -9.70 -8.95 -10.37
C ALA A 96 -10.41 -10.27 -10.10
N GLU A 97 -11.34 -10.66 -10.97
CA GLU A 97 -12.05 -11.93 -10.85
C GLU A 97 -11.07 -13.09 -10.76
N GLN A 98 -10.00 -13.04 -11.56
CA GLN A 98 -8.86 -13.93 -11.40
C GLN A 98 -7.68 -13.09 -10.89
N SER A 99 -7.51 -13.03 -9.58
CA SER A 99 -6.42 -12.28 -8.98
C SER A 99 -5.10 -13.01 -9.14
N PHE A 100 -4.07 -12.27 -9.49
CA PHE A 100 -2.71 -12.82 -9.54
C PHE A 100 -1.69 -11.77 -9.11
N ALA A 101 -0.52 -12.24 -8.72
CA ALA A 101 0.58 -11.38 -8.34
C ALA A 101 1.90 -11.98 -8.83
N PHE A 102 2.85 -11.11 -9.13
CA PHE A 102 4.22 -11.54 -9.39
C PHE A 102 5.20 -10.56 -8.76
N VAL A 103 6.37 -11.05 -8.40
CA VAL A 103 7.39 -10.28 -7.70
C VAL A 103 8.64 -10.25 -8.57
N ILE A 104 9.20 -9.04 -8.72
CA ILE A 104 10.47 -8.82 -9.42
C ILE A 104 11.48 -8.31 -8.40
N GLU A 105 12.63 -8.96 -8.31
CA GLU A 105 13.73 -8.47 -7.48
C GLU A 105 14.75 -7.79 -8.38
N SER A 106 14.76 -6.46 -8.33
CA SER A 106 15.66 -5.63 -9.13
C SER A 106 15.72 -4.24 -8.52
N LYS A 107 16.91 -3.82 -8.14
CA LYS A 107 17.12 -2.46 -7.62
C LYS A 107 16.74 -1.40 -8.65
N GLU A 108 17.06 -1.62 -9.92
CA GLU A 108 16.79 -0.65 -10.98
C GLU A 108 15.30 -0.46 -11.21
N ILE A 109 14.54 -1.55 -11.21
CA ILE A 109 13.08 -1.49 -11.35
C ILE A 109 12.47 -0.84 -10.11
N LYS A 110 12.92 -1.22 -8.93
CA LYS A 110 12.47 -0.62 -7.68
C LYS A 110 12.72 0.89 -7.66
N ASP A 111 13.92 1.33 -8.04
CA ASP A 111 14.26 2.75 -8.05
C ASP A 111 13.40 3.52 -9.06
N SER A 112 13.06 2.91 -10.19
CA SER A 112 12.17 3.51 -11.19
C SER A 112 10.77 3.71 -10.65
N PHE A 113 10.19 2.71 -9.99
CA PHE A 113 8.88 2.85 -9.37
C PHE A 113 8.89 3.88 -8.24
N MET A 114 9.98 3.99 -7.49
CA MET A 114 10.08 4.99 -6.42
C MET A 114 10.07 6.41 -6.95
N LYS A 115 10.57 6.65 -8.15
CA LYS A 115 10.47 7.96 -8.79
C LYS A 115 9.01 8.34 -9.05
N TYR A 116 8.20 7.41 -9.54
CA TYR A 116 6.77 7.65 -9.73
C TYR A 116 6.09 7.86 -8.38
N PHE A 117 6.42 7.05 -7.40
CA PHE A 117 5.85 7.17 -6.06
C PHE A 117 6.06 8.58 -5.51
N PHE A 118 7.29 9.07 -5.50
CA PHE A 118 7.59 10.39 -4.95
C PHE A 118 7.02 11.53 -5.80
N TYR A 119 6.83 11.33 -7.09
CA TYR A 119 6.17 12.33 -7.94
C TYR A 119 4.73 12.58 -7.48
N PHE A 120 4.02 11.53 -7.07
CA PHE A 120 2.63 11.64 -6.62
C PHE A 120 2.49 11.86 -5.12
N TRP A 121 3.57 11.73 -4.37
CA TRP A 121 3.55 11.88 -2.91
C TRP A 121 3.59 13.35 -2.53
N LYS A 122 2.39 13.94 -2.36
CA LYS A 122 2.23 15.37 -2.05
C LYS A 122 1.23 15.50 -0.90
N ASP A 123 1.56 16.35 0.08
CA ASP A 123 0.68 16.67 1.21
C ASP A 123 0.16 15.41 1.92
N PRO A 124 1.07 14.51 2.40
CA PRO A 124 0.66 13.34 3.18
C PRO A 124 -0.05 13.82 4.44
N TRP A 125 -1.16 13.21 4.71
CA TRP A 125 -2.04 13.66 5.81
C TRP A 125 -1.74 14.95 6.55
#